data_c6b6a5ef4420ac68d06ba96de6d4d55a
#
_entry.id   c6b6a5ef4420ac68d06ba96de6d4d55a
#
_cell.length_a   1.000
_cell.length_b   1.000
_cell.length_c   1.000
_cell.angle_alpha   90.00
_cell.angle_beta   90.00
_cell.angle_gamma   90.00
#
_symmetry.space_group_name_H-M   'P 1'
#
loop_
_entity.id
_entity.type
_entity.pdbx_description
1 polymer ?
#
loop_
_entity_poly.entity_id
_entity_poly.type
_entity_poly.pdbx_seq_one_letter_code
_entity_poly.pdbx_strand_id
1 'polypeptide(L)'
;MEDVIIIGAGLSGLSTAYQLKKAGINFKILEAQSHFGGRIETIYGKQDTPMEMGATWFGEEHLNLIQLLSELNIGYFEQHTEGISLFETMSFEPPQQYFVPANSHSAYRIKGGTFSIIDALYQQIGKENVILNTEVNCIIEEDNKIKIIDSLGNFYFSKKLIIALPPKVAIHKIEFTPNLSEGISQIMKKTQTWMSGSVKFSVEYKKAFWKDNGFSGSIFSQSGLATEIYDHSNYENTKFSLKGFLNGSAYHYTQAERKEKVIAQLKHYFGDEVEKFEIYNDKIWDNKYIQPKEDIFLPPHFNNGHAVYEDSYMNGNLFFTGTETSNTFSGYMEGAIISSNSVSKRIVKILSAN
;
A
#
# COMPACT_ATOMS: atom_id res chain seq x y z
N MET A 1 11.31 17.80 22.73
CA MET A 1 10.87 16.42 23.04
C MET A 1 9.42 16.32 22.65
N GLU A 2 9.07 15.37 21.80
CA GLU A 2 7.69 15.18 21.33
C GLU A 2 6.91 14.28 22.29
N ASP A 3 5.58 14.39 22.32
CA ASP A 3 4.77 13.42 23.02
C ASP A 3 4.83 12.06 22.32
N VAL A 4 4.75 12.07 20.97
CA VAL A 4 4.80 10.87 20.14
C VAL A 4 5.71 11.09 18.94
N ILE A 5 6.57 10.11 18.64
CA ILE A 5 7.22 10.00 17.34
C ILE A 5 6.66 8.77 16.61
N ILE A 6 6.40 8.91 15.31
CA ILE A 6 5.94 7.85 14.42
C ILE A 6 7.03 7.60 13.38
N ILE A 7 7.42 6.35 13.17
CA ILE A 7 8.38 5.98 12.12
C ILE A 7 7.61 5.40 10.94
N GLY A 8 7.67 6.11 9.80
CA GLY A 8 7.01 5.75 8.55
C GLY A 8 5.80 6.63 8.23
N ALA A 9 5.80 7.24 7.03
CA ALA A 9 4.73 8.10 6.50
C ALA A 9 3.86 7.39 5.45
N GLY A 10 3.59 6.09 5.64
CA GLY A 10 2.56 5.35 4.92
C GLY A 10 1.17 5.59 5.51
N LEU A 11 0.13 4.93 4.95
CA LEU A 11 -1.26 5.10 5.39
C LEU A 11 -1.43 4.91 6.90
N SER A 12 -0.83 3.88 7.51
CA SER A 12 -0.92 3.65 8.95
C SER A 12 -0.32 4.78 9.78
N GLY A 13 0.89 5.25 9.43
CA GLY A 13 1.55 6.34 10.14
C GLY A 13 0.80 7.65 10.02
N LEU A 14 0.36 8.01 8.82
CA LEU A 14 -0.42 9.23 8.57
C LEU A 14 -1.81 9.19 9.24
N SER A 15 -2.51 8.05 9.19
CA SER A 15 -3.79 7.87 9.89
C SER A 15 -3.62 7.95 11.40
N THR A 16 -2.55 7.37 11.96
CA THR A 16 -2.21 7.48 13.38
C THR A 16 -2.00 8.94 13.77
N ALA A 17 -1.17 9.66 13.00
CA ALA A 17 -0.92 11.09 13.22
C ALA A 17 -2.19 11.94 13.15
N TYR A 18 -3.08 11.64 12.20
CA TYR A 18 -4.38 12.32 12.08
C TYR A 18 -5.24 12.13 13.33
N GLN A 19 -5.32 10.92 13.89
CA GLN A 19 -6.06 10.67 15.14
C GLN A 19 -5.40 11.37 16.35
N LEU A 20 -4.06 11.37 16.44
CA LEU A 20 -3.35 12.08 17.50
C LEU A 20 -3.58 13.59 17.42
N LYS A 21 -3.57 14.17 16.22
CA LYS A 21 -3.89 15.58 16.01
C LYS A 21 -5.30 15.92 16.49
N LYS A 22 -6.29 15.10 16.14
CA LYS A 22 -7.69 15.27 16.61
C LYS A 22 -7.79 15.26 18.14
N ALA A 23 -6.90 14.51 18.80
CA ALA A 23 -6.83 14.45 20.27
C ALA A 23 -5.94 15.54 20.91
N GLY A 24 -5.36 16.45 20.11
CA GLY A 24 -4.48 17.51 20.62
C GLY A 24 -3.11 17.06 21.12
N ILE A 25 -2.66 15.86 20.71
CA ILE A 25 -1.36 15.28 21.09
C ILE A 25 -0.30 15.77 20.09
N ASN A 26 0.84 16.22 20.62
CA ASN A 26 1.98 16.67 19.83
C ASN A 26 2.76 15.46 19.26
N PHE A 27 3.10 15.51 17.98
CA PHE A 27 3.80 14.40 17.30
C PHE A 27 4.72 14.87 16.18
N LYS A 28 5.63 13.98 15.77
CA LYS A 28 6.40 14.05 14.52
C LYS A 28 6.40 12.70 13.83
N ILE A 29 6.48 12.71 12.50
CA ILE A 29 6.67 11.52 11.67
C ILE A 29 8.07 11.60 11.06
N LEU A 30 8.84 10.50 11.16
CA LEU A 30 10.13 10.33 10.52
C LEU A 30 9.95 9.36 9.34
N GLU A 31 10.24 9.82 8.12
CA GLU A 31 10.12 9.02 6.89
C GLU A 31 11.47 8.90 6.20
N ALA A 32 11.87 7.67 5.90
CA ALA A 32 13.18 7.37 5.33
C ALA A 32 13.33 7.85 3.88
N GLN A 33 12.24 7.90 3.13
CA GLN A 33 12.25 8.26 1.72
C GLN A 33 12.08 9.78 1.52
N SER A 34 12.37 10.26 0.32
CA SER A 34 12.13 11.65 -0.11
C SER A 34 10.65 11.96 -0.38
N HIS A 35 9.78 10.95 -0.23
CA HIS A 35 8.34 11.03 -0.46
C HIS A 35 7.60 10.19 0.59
N PHE A 36 6.34 10.50 0.80
CA PHE A 36 5.43 9.79 1.69
C PHE A 36 4.43 8.94 0.90
N GLY A 37 3.63 8.12 1.58
CA GLY A 37 2.58 7.26 0.98
C GLY A 37 2.83 5.75 1.13
N GLY A 38 4.10 5.35 1.30
CA GLY A 38 4.47 3.94 1.50
C GLY A 38 4.06 3.06 0.30
N ARG A 39 3.13 2.14 0.51
CA ARG A 39 2.61 1.21 -0.52
C ARG A 39 1.39 1.74 -1.30
N ILE A 40 1.04 2.99 -1.12
CA ILE A 40 0.05 3.70 -1.95
C ILE A 40 0.79 4.63 -2.88
N GLU A 41 0.58 4.45 -4.17
CA GLU A 41 1.21 5.26 -5.21
C GLU A 41 0.32 5.34 -6.44
N THR A 42 -0.07 6.54 -6.78
CA THR A 42 -0.77 6.89 -8.01
C THR A 42 0.19 7.71 -8.88
N ILE A 43 0.44 7.26 -10.09
CA ILE A 43 1.14 8.04 -11.11
C ILE A 43 0.12 8.57 -12.13
N TYR A 44 0.48 9.59 -12.87
CA TYR A 44 -0.40 10.17 -13.89
C TYR A 44 0.17 9.93 -15.28
N GLY A 45 -0.69 9.50 -16.19
CA GLY A 45 -0.36 9.32 -17.60
C GLY A 45 -0.25 10.63 -18.36
N LYS A 46 -0.06 10.55 -19.69
CA LYS A 46 0.02 11.75 -20.57
C LYS A 46 -1.30 12.51 -20.67
N GLN A 47 -2.43 11.83 -20.42
CA GLN A 47 -3.78 12.42 -20.37
C GLN A 47 -4.21 12.76 -18.94
N ASP A 48 -3.27 12.83 -17.99
CA ASP A 48 -3.54 12.92 -16.55
C ASP A 48 -4.45 11.78 -16.03
N THR A 49 -4.35 10.61 -16.62
CA THR A 49 -5.07 9.40 -16.15
C THR A 49 -4.44 8.92 -14.87
N PRO A 50 -5.19 8.80 -13.76
CA PRO A 50 -4.66 8.24 -12.53
C PRO A 50 -4.41 6.75 -12.72
N MET A 51 -3.17 6.31 -12.53
CA MET A 51 -2.71 4.93 -12.69
C MET A 51 -2.10 4.44 -11.38
N GLU A 52 -2.72 3.41 -10.80
CA GLU A 52 -2.31 2.89 -9.50
C GLU A 52 -1.16 1.90 -9.61
N MET A 53 -0.01 2.24 -9.06
CA MET A 53 1.12 1.32 -8.91
C MET A 53 1.11 0.62 -7.54
N GLY A 54 0.40 1.19 -6.55
CA GLY A 54 0.22 0.66 -5.20
C GLY A 54 -1.14 0.01 -4.94
N ALA A 55 -1.65 0.14 -3.72
CA ALA A 55 -2.99 -0.29 -3.33
C ALA A 55 -4.05 0.39 -4.20
N THR A 56 -5.13 -0.30 -4.51
CA THR A 56 -6.09 0.16 -5.52
C THR A 56 -7.53 -0.01 -5.07
N TRP A 57 -7.92 -1.24 -4.73
CA TRP A 57 -9.30 -1.63 -4.50
C TRP A 57 -9.62 -1.81 -3.02
N PHE A 58 -10.90 -1.61 -2.69
CA PHE A 58 -11.46 -1.95 -1.40
C PHE A 58 -12.92 -2.40 -1.57
N GLY A 59 -13.47 -3.10 -0.59
CA GLY A 59 -14.84 -3.59 -0.59
C GLY A 59 -15.76 -2.76 0.31
N GLU A 60 -17.06 -3.05 0.28
CA GLU A 60 -18.06 -2.43 1.14
C GLU A 60 -17.89 -2.76 2.64
N GLU A 61 -17.22 -3.87 2.93
CA GLU A 61 -16.87 -4.31 4.28
C GLU A 61 -15.72 -3.51 4.91
N HIS A 62 -15.02 -2.67 4.14
CA HIS A 62 -13.90 -1.84 4.61
C HIS A 62 -14.41 -0.54 5.25
N LEU A 63 -15.14 -0.68 6.36
CA LEU A 63 -15.91 0.39 6.99
C LEU A 63 -15.04 1.51 7.56
N ASN A 64 -13.85 1.21 8.10
CA ASN A 64 -12.96 2.25 8.64
C ASN A 64 -12.34 3.09 7.52
N LEU A 65 -12.02 2.47 6.38
CA LEU A 65 -11.56 3.20 5.19
C LEU A 65 -12.67 4.11 4.64
N ILE A 66 -13.90 3.59 4.50
CA ILE A 66 -15.05 4.36 4.03
C ILE A 66 -15.34 5.55 4.96
N GLN A 67 -15.28 5.32 6.28
CA GLN A 67 -15.41 6.40 7.26
C GLN A 67 -14.32 7.45 7.10
N LEU A 68 -13.05 7.03 6.97
CA LEU A 68 -11.92 7.96 6.79
C LEU A 68 -12.04 8.77 5.49
N LEU A 69 -12.46 8.13 4.38
CA LEU A 69 -12.73 8.83 3.12
C LEU A 69 -13.82 9.90 3.30
N SER A 70 -14.90 9.58 4.03
CA SER A 70 -15.97 10.53 4.36
C SER A 70 -15.46 11.70 5.21
N GLU A 71 -14.66 11.44 6.25
CA GLU A 71 -14.05 12.48 7.11
C GLU A 71 -13.13 13.43 6.31
N LEU A 72 -12.43 12.89 5.31
CA LEU A 72 -11.53 13.65 4.43
C LEU A 72 -12.24 14.27 3.22
N ASN A 73 -13.56 14.06 3.09
CA ASN A 73 -14.38 14.49 1.94
C ASN A 73 -13.85 13.97 0.59
N ILE A 74 -13.43 12.70 0.56
CA ILE A 74 -12.93 12.02 -0.63
C ILE A 74 -13.99 11.05 -1.16
N GLY A 75 -14.36 11.21 -2.43
CA GLY A 75 -15.32 10.31 -3.08
C GLY A 75 -14.67 9.01 -3.54
N TYR A 76 -15.51 8.00 -3.73
CA TYR A 76 -15.15 6.72 -4.32
C TYR A 76 -16.22 6.26 -5.30
N PHE A 77 -15.93 5.23 -6.08
CA PHE A 77 -16.84 4.70 -7.11
C PHE A 77 -16.58 3.22 -7.35
N GLU A 78 -17.57 2.55 -7.92
CA GLU A 78 -17.47 1.13 -8.24
C GLU A 78 -16.47 0.87 -9.37
N GLN A 79 -15.71 -0.22 -9.23
CA GLN A 79 -14.86 -0.76 -10.29
C GLN A 79 -15.74 -1.22 -11.45
N HIS A 80 -15.43 -0.78 -12.66
CA HIS A 80 -16.10 -1.28 -13.86
C HIS A 80 -15.75 -2.77 -14.09
N THR A 81 -16.79 -3.60 -14.19
CA THR A 81 -16.66 -5.05 -14.42
C THR A 81 -17.62 -5.57 -15.48
N GLU A 82 -18.58 -4.74 -15.91
CA GLU A 82 -19.60 -5.14 -16.90
C GLU A 82 -19.00 -5.46 -18.26
N GLY A 83 -19.47 -6.53 -18.89
CA GLY A 83 -19.08 -6.96 -20.22
C GLY A 83 -18.41 -8.34 -20.26
N ILE A 84 -17.80 -8.64 -21.38
CA ILE A 84 -17.09 -9.92 -21.59
C ILE A 84 -15.74 -9.89 -20.87
N SER A 85 -15.57 -10.77 -19.89
CA SER A 85 -14.29 -11.05 -19.25
C SER A 85 -13.63 -12.27 -19.89
N LEU A 86 -12.29 -12.27 -19.91
CA LEU A 86 -11.49 -13.32 -20.56
C LEU A 86 -10.78 -14.17 -19.53
N PHE A 87 -10.77 -15.48 -19.75
CA PHE A 87 -10.00 -16.44 -18.94
C PHE A 87 -9.14 -17.29 -19.87
N GLU A 88 -7.82 -17.14 -19.80
CA GLU A 88 -6.86 -17.89 -20.60
C GLU A 88 -6.16 -18.93 -19.76
N THR A 89 -6.35 -20.20 -20.11
CA THR A 89 -5.68 -21.34 -19.47
C THR A 89 -4.39 -21.73 -20.18
N MET A 90 -4.39 -21.66 -21.54
CA MET A 90 -3.28 -22.11 -22.38
C MET A 90 -3.08 -21.15 -23.56
N SER A 91 -1.82 -20.89 -23.92
CA SER A 91 -1.47 -19.92 -24.98
C SER A 91 -1.85 -20.36 -26.41
N PHE A 92 -2.16 -21.64 -26.63
CA PHE A 92 -2.51 -22.20 -27.93
C PHE A 92 -4.01 -22.38 -28.17
N GLU A 93 -4.84 -22.04 -27.16
CA GLU A 93 -6.30 -22.04 -27.24
C GLU A 93 -6.83 -20.62 -27.11
N PRO A 94 -7.94 -20.27 -27.78
CA PRO A 94 -8.59 -18.99 -27.56
C PRO A 94 -9.03 -18.84 -26.10
N PRO A 95 -8.94 -17.64 -25.50
CA PRO A 95 -9.45 -17.38 -24.17
C PRO A 95 -10.94 -17.69 -24.06
N GLN A 96 -11.34 -18.28 -22.96
CA GLN A 96 -12.75 -18.47 -22.64
C GLN A 96 -13.39 -17.11 -22.34
N GLN A 97 -14.63 -16.94 -22.73
CA GLN A 97 -15.37 -15.70 -22.59
C GLN A 97 -16.53 -15.88 -21.60
N TYR A 98 -16.63 -14.97 -20.65
CA TYR A 98 -17.70 -14.96 -19.64
C TYR A 98 -18.32 -13.58 -19.59
N PHE A 99 -19.63 -13.48 -19.79
CA PHE A 99 -20.34 -12.22 -19.60
C PHE A 99 -20.52 -11.97 -18.10
N VAL A 100 -20.07 -10.80 -17.64
CA VAL A 100 -20.25 -10.32 -16.28
C VAL A 100 -21.32 -9.23 -16.30
N PRO A 101 -22.45 -9.38 -15.60
CA PRO A 101 -23.47 -8.34 -15.50
C PRO A 101 -22.97 -7.13 -14.70
N ALA A 102 -23.60 -5.98 -14.94
CA ALA A 102 -23.40 -4.80 -14.10
C ALA A 102 -23.66 -5.13 -12.61
N ASN A 103 -22.91 -4.50 -11.73
CA ASN A 103 -23.08 -4.61 -10.26
C ASN A 103 -22.97 -6.04 -9.69
N SER A 104 -22.27 -6.93 -10.37
CA SER A 104 -22.10 -8.32 -9.92
C SER A 104 -21.07 -8.46 -8.79
N HIS A 105 -20.15 -7.50 -8.61
CA HIS A 105 -19.15 -7.48 -7.55
C HIS A 105 -18.82 -6.04 -7.14
N SER A 106 -18.92 -5.76 -5.84
CA SER A 106 -18.70 -4.41 -5.28
C SER A 106 -17.24 -4.22 -4.85
N ALA A 107 -16.35 -4.02 -5.82
CA ALA A 107 -15.03 -3.46 -5.55
C ALA A 107 -15.07 -1.96 -5.86
N TYR A 108 -14.46 -1.15 -5.00
CA TYR A 108 -14.43 0.30 -5.14
C TYR A 108 -13.03 0.82 -5.39
N ARG A 109 -12.96 2.01 -6.03
CA ARG A 109 -11.74 2.80 -6.20
C ARG A 109 -11.96 4.23 -5.72
N ILE A 110 -10.89 4.89 -5.29
CA ILE A 110 -10.91 6.28 -4.84
C ILE A 110 -10.90 7.22 -6.05
N LYS A 111 -11.78 8.23 -6.06
CA LYS A 111 -11.80 9.28 -7.10
C LYS A 111 -10.48 10.06 -7.09
N GLY A 112 -9.94 10.30 -8.26
CA GLY A 112 -8.66 10.99 -8.42
C GLY A 112 -7.42 10.13 -8.12
N GLY A 113 -7.61 8.85 -7.77
CA GLY A 113 -6.54 7.91 -7.42
C GLY A 113 -6.38 7.70 -5.92
N THR A 114 -5.82 6.54 -5.56
CA THR A 114 -5.69 6.13 -4.14
C THR A 114 -4.76 7.06 -3.35
N PHE A 115 -3.80 7.72 -4.01
CA PHE A 115 -2.91 8.67 -3.35
C PHE A 115 -3.64 9.90 -2.78
N SER A 116 -4.88 10.18 -3.22
CA SER A 116 -5.69 11.29 -2.69
C SER A 116 -5.90 11.20 -1.17
N ILE A 117 -6.04 9.97 -0.61
CA ILE A 117 -6.17 9.79 0.85
C ILE A 117 -4.87 10.14 1.57
N ILE A 118 -3.74 9.82 0.97
CA ILE A 118 -2.40 10.11 1.51
C ILE A 118 -2.16 11.62 1.53
N ASP A 119 -2.44 12.30 0.41
CA ASP A 119 -2.28 13.74 0.31
C ASP A 119 -3.21 14.47 1.28
N ALA A 120 -4.48 14.08 1.36
CA ALA A 120 -5.43 14.68 2.30
C ALA A 120 -4.98 14.51 3.76
N LEU A 121 -4.54 13.33 4.16
CA LEU A 121 -3.97 13.11 5.51
C LEU A 121 -2.75 13.99 5.76
N TYR A 122 -1.82 14.04 4.80
CA TYR A 122 -0.62 14.88 4.91
C TYR A 122 -0.95 16.37 5.08
N GLN A 123 -1.93 16.89 4.34
CA GLN A 123 -2.41 18.28 4.50
C GLN A 123 -3.07 18.47 5.88
N GLN A 124 -3.90 17.51 6.31
CA GLN A 124 -4.60 17.60 7.59
C GLN A 124 -3.66 17.59 8.80
N ILE A 125 -2.62 16.77 8.78
CA ILE A 125 -1.67 16.70 9.91
C ILE A 125 -0.71 17.90 9.97
N GLY A 126 -0.48 18.60 8.86
CA GLY A 126 0.50 19.68 8.71
C GLY A 126 1.86 19.17 8.21
N LYS A 127 2.35 19.78 7.15
CA LYS A 127 3.58 19.37 6.45
C LYS A 127 4.82 19.41 7.36
N GLU A 128 4.84 20.36 8.28
CA GLU A 128 5.90 20.57 9.26
C GLU A 128 6.06 19.41 10.24
N ASN A 129 5.07 18.54 10.34
CA ASN A 129 5.09 17.37 11.21
C ASN A 129 5.68 16.13 10.57
N VAL A 130 6.05 16.17 9.28
CA VAL A 130 6.67 15.07 8.55
C VAL A 130 8.08 15.43 8.13
N ILE A 131 9.06 14.68 8.62
CA ILE A 131 10.48 14.86 8.30
C ILE A 131 10.88 13.74 7.33
N LEU A 132 11.04 14.10 6.08
CA LEU A 132 11.48 13.18 5.01
C LEU A 132 13.00 12.97 5.05
N ASN A 133 13.49 11.99 4.29
CA ASN A 133 14.92 11.63 4.19
C ASN A 133 15.55 11.30 5.56
N THR A 134 14.76 10.73 6.48
CA THR A 134 15.16 10.42 7.85
C THR A 134 15.02 8.92 8.08
N GLU A 135 16.03 8.15 7.70
CA GLU A 135 16.08 6.69 7.91
C GLU A 135 16.53 6.38 9.35
N VAL A 136 15.60 5.97 10.20
CA VAL A 136 15.89 5.55 11.58
C VAL A 136 16.59 4.22 11.58
N ASN A 137 17.68 4.11 12.33
CA ASN A 137 18.48 2.90 12.45
C ASN A 137 18.73 2.44 13.91
N CYS A 138 18.44 3.28 14.92
CA CYS A 138 18.61 2.88 16.31
C CYS A 138 17.55 3.50 17.20
N ILE A 139 17.05 2.71 18.15
CA ILE A 139 16.06 3.10 19.17
C ILE A 139 16.58 2.68 20.53
N ILE A 140 16.68 3.65 21.44
CA ILE A 140 17.22 3.44 22.79
C ILE A 140 16.18 3.91 23.81
N GLU A 141 15.87 3.05 24.76
CA GLU A 141 15.07 3.42 25.93
C GLU A 141 15.96 4.11 26.97
N GLU A 142 15.61 5.32 27.36
CA GLU A 142 16.31 6.11 28.37
C GLU A 142 15.28 6.69 29.37
N ASP A 143 15.36 6.38 30.62
CA ASP A 143 14.63 7.03 31.75
C ASP A 143 13.21 7.54 31.40
N ASN A 144 12.31 6.64 31.02
CA ASN A 144 10.94 6.93 30.61
C ASN A 144 10.74 7.71 29.29
N LYS A 145 11.76 7.86 28.47
CA LYS A 145 11.70 8.43 27.12
C LYS A 145 12.36 7.50 26.12
N ILE A 146 12.08 7.72 24.87
CA ILE A 146 12.73 7.02 23.76
C ILE A 146 13.65 8.00 23.03
N LYS A 147 14.90 7.60 22.86
CA LYS A 147 15.86 8.25 21.95
C LYS A 147 15.88 7.50 20.64
N ILE A 148 15.67 8.22 19.56
CA ILE A 148 15.67 7.70 18.19
C ILE A 148 16.87 8.31 17.46
N ILE A 149 17.63 7.50 16.73
CA ILE A 149 18.81 7.93 15.97
C ILE A 149 18.59 7.57 14.50
N ASP A 150 18.84 8.52 13.62
CA ASP A 150 18.81 8.27 12.17
C ASP A 150 20.17 7.87 11.61
N SER A 151 20.21 7.47 10.36
CA SER A 151 21.42 7.03 9.65
C SER A 151 22.49 8.12 9.45
N LEU A 152 22.13 9.39 9.69
CA LEU A 152 23.05 10.53 9.64
C LEU A 152 23.59 10.91 11.02
N GLY A 153 23.16 10.21 12.08
CA GLY A 153 23.56 10.47 13.45
C GLY A 153 22.76 11.59 14.16
N ASN A 154 21.69 12.10 13.54
CA ASN A 154 20.77 12.98 14.23
C ASN A 154 19.95 12.18 15.23
N PHE A 155 19.55 12.81 16.34
CA PHE A 155 18.77 12.17 17.37
C PHE A 155 17.51 12.97 17.71
N TYR A 156 16.46 12.22 18.04
CA TYR A 156 15.12 12.72 18.41
C TYR A 156 14.70 12.10 19.73
N PHE A 157 13.81 12.77 20.45
CA PHE A 157 13.29 12.27 21.74
C PHE A 157 11.79 12.34 21.76
N SER A 158 11.16 11.27 22.28
CA SER A 158 9.71 11.24 22.51
C SER A 158 9.35 10.50 23.82
N LYS A 159 8.16 10.77 24.33
CA LYS A 159 7.59 9.97 25.44
C LYS A 159 7.11 8.61 24.94
N LYS A 160 6.52 8.55 23.75
CA LYS A 160 6.01 7.34 23.09
C LYS A 160 6.51 7.25 21.66
N LEU A 161 6.75 6.03 21.22
CA LEU A 161 7.19 5.73 19.87
C LEU A 161 6.23 4.75 19.20
N ILE A 162 5.87 5.02 17.95
CA ILE A 162 5.04 4.15 17.14
C ILE A 162 5.84 3.76 15.89
N ILE A 163 6.03 2.47 15.66
CA ILE A 163 6.64 1.94 14.44
C ILE A 163 5.52 1.61 13.45
N ALA A 164 5.43 2.38 12.37
CA ALA A 164 4.48 2.22 11.26
C ALA A 164 5.17 1.63 10.00
N LEU A 165 6.11 0.73 10.22
CA LEU A 165 6.84 0.00 9.18
C LEU A 165 6.37 -1.45 9.11
N PRO A 166 6.54 -2.14 7.95
CA PRO A 166 6.40 -3.58 7.93
C PRO A 166 7.30 -4.22 9.00
N PRO A 167 6.78 -5.13 9.85
CA PRO A 167 7.54 -5.68 10.98
C PRO A 167 8.89 -6.28 10.59
N LYS A 168 8.93 -7.03 9.48
CA LYS A 168 10.15 -7.62 8.93
C LYS A 168 11.19 -6.56 8.57
N VAL A 169 10.78 -5.42 8.02
CA VAL A 169 11.68 -4.31 7.71
C VAL A 169 12.19 -3.67 9.00
N ALA A 170 11.33 -3.42 9.97
CA ALA A 170 11.70 -2.80 11.23
C ALA A 170 12.78 -3.61 11.97
N ILE A 171 12.59 -4.93 12.13
CA ILE A 171 13.54 -5.78 12.86
C ILE A 171 14.89 -5.97 12.16
N HIS A 172 14.94 -5.80 10.82
CA HIS A 172 16.21 -5.91 10.07
C HIS A 172 16.97 -4.58 9.96
N LYS A 173 16.27 -3.46 10.14
CA LYS A 173 16.85 -2.13 9.92
C LYS A 173 17.16 -1.36 11.18
N ILE A 174 16.47 -1.66 12.27
CA ILE A 174 16.52 -0.88 13.50
C ILE A 174 17.15 -1.71 14.60
N GLU A 175 18.18 -1.18 15.22
CA GLU A 175 18.76 -1.69 16.46
C GLU A 175 17.94 -1.19 17.63
N PHE A 176 17.58 -2.09 18.56
CA PHE A 176 16.81 -1.78 19.75
C PHE A 176 17.66 -1.96 21.02
N THR A 177 17.67 -0.95 21.88
CA THR A 177 18.35 -1.01 23.19
C THR A 177 17.36 -0.62 24.29
N PRO A 178 16.97 -1.52 25.21
CA PRO A 178 17.32 -2.96 25.19
C PRO A 178 16.73 -3.70 23.98
N ASN A 179 17.32 -4.83 23.65
CA ASN A 179 16.79 -5.68 22.57
C ASN A 179 15.33 -6.05 22.84
N LEU A 180 14.53 -6.10 21.78
CA LEU A 180 13.20 -6.69 21.85
C LEU A 180 13.31 -8.16 22.27
N SER A 181 12.32 -8.67 23.00
CA SER A 181 12.33 -10.07 23.42
C SER A 181 12.39 -11.01 22.21
N GLU A 182 12.96 -12.20 22.42
CA GLU A 182 13.10 -13.20 21.37
C GLU A 182 11.75 -13.54 20.72
N GLY A 183 10.67 -13.59 21.53
CA GLY A 183 9.32 -13.90 21.05
C GLY A 183 8.85 -12.97 19.94
N ILE A 184 8.84 -11.65 20.18
CA ILE A 184 8.43 -10.69 19.12
C ILE A 184 9.44 -10.65 18.00
N SER A 185 10.75 -10.71 18.27
CA SER A 185 11.80 -10.65 17.26
C SER A 185 11.65 -11.77 16.23
N GLN A 186 11.36 -12.99 16.66
CA GLN A 186 11.13 -14.13 15.76
C GLN A 186 9.84 -13.99 14.95
N ILE A 187 8.78 -13.47 15.55
CA ILE A 187 7.53 -13.20 14.82
C ILE A 187 7.75 -12.10 13.76
N MET A 188 8.39 -10.99 14.11
CA MET A 188 8.68 -9.90 13.17
C MET A 188 9.50 -10.37 11.96
N LYS A 189 10.56 -11.15 12.19
CA LYS A 189 11.40 -11.73 11.11
C LYS A 189 10.60 -12.61 10.15
N LYS A 190 9.57 -13.26 10.64
CA LYS A 190 8.71 -14.18 9.88
C LYS A 190 7.35 -13.60 9.52
N THR A 191 7.12 -12.31 9.68
CA THR A 191 5.87 -11.67 9.24
C THR A 191 5.97 -11.32 7.76
N GLN A 192 5.04 -11.87 6.97
CA GLN A 192 4.99 -11.63 5.54
C GLN A 192 4.56 -10.18 5.27
N THR A 193 5.32 -9.47 4.44
CA THR A 193 5.00 -8.12 3.99
C THR A 193 4.16 -8.19 2.72
N TRP A 194 2.94 -7.68 2.78
CA TRP A 194 2.04 -7.64 1.63
C TRP A 194 2.61 -6.75 0.50
N MET A 195 2.40 -7.14 -0.74
CA MET A 195 2.96 -6.56 -1.97
C MET A 195 4.47 -6.75 -2.18
N SER A 196 5.22 -7.29 -1.21
CA SER A 196 6.61 -7.65 -1.42
C SER A 196 6.71 -8.60 -2.62
N GLY A 197 7.52 -8.24 -3.60
CA GLY A 197 7.67 -9.01 -4.82
C GLY A 197 6.55 -8.86 -5.86
N SER A 198 5.54 -8.05 -5.64
CA SER A 198 4.52 -7.80 -6.66
C SER A 198 5.05 -6.91 -7.79
N VAL A 199 4.70 -7.26 -9.02
CA VAL A 199 4.98 -6.42 -10.19
C VAL A 199 3.65 -5.95 -10.78
N LYS A 200 3.46 -4.64 -10.84
CA LYS A 200 2.25 -4.02 -11.39
C LYS A 200 2.57 -3.25 -12.65
N PHE A 201 1.61 -3.19 -13.57
CA PHE A 201 1.71 -2.36 -14.75
C PHE A 201 0.43 -1.58 -15.00
N SER A 202 0.52 -0.52 -15.79
CA SER A 202 -0.62 0.20 -16.36
C SER A 202 -0.29 0.72 -17.75
N VAL A 203 -1.30 0.72 -18.63
CA VAL A 203 -1.21 1.17 -20.01
C VAL A 203 -2.33 2.17 -20.26
N GLU A 204 -1.98 3.42 -20.58
CA GLU A 204 -2.94 4.48 -20.88
C GLU A 204 -3.32 4.50 -22.37
N TYR A 205 -4.60 4.78 -22.64
CA TYR A 205 -5.18 4.89 -23.98
C TYR A 205 -6.05 6.14 -24.10
N LYS A 206 -6.22 6.64 -25.34
CA LYS A 206 -7.17 7.74 -25.64
C LYS A 206 -8.62 7.29 -25.63
N LYS A 207 -8.87 5.99 -25.80
CA LYS A 207 -10.21 5.40 -25.88
C LYS A 207 -10.26 4.09 -25.15
N ALA A 208 -11.42 3.77 -24.58
CA ALA A 208 -11.69 2.47 -23.98
C ALA A 208 -12.17 1.46 -25.06
N PHE A 209 -11.36 1.20 -26.09
CA PHE A 209 -11.72 0.32 -27.21
C PHE A 209 -12.21 -1.07 -26.77
N TRP A 210 -11.75 -1.56 -25.62
CA TRP A 210 -12.27 -2.81 -25.03
C TRP A 210 -13.75 -2.68 -24.67
N LYS A 211 -14.19 -1.56 -24.06
CA LYS A 211 -15.60 -1.30 -23.75
C LYS A 211 -16.44 -1.13 -25.03
N ASP A 212 -15.92 -0.41 -26.03
CA ASP A 212 -16.59 -0.21 -27.30
C ASP A 212 -16.86 -1.55 -28.02
N ASN A 213 -16.02 -2.57 -27.77
CA ASN A 213 -16.14 -3.94 -28.27
C ASN A 213 -16.87 -4.89 -27.31
N GLY A 214 -17.49 -4.40 -26.24
CA GLY A 214 -18.27 -5.18 -25.29
C GLY A 214 -17.46 -5.95 -24.23
N PHE A 215 -16.16 -5.72 -24.12
CA PHE A 215 -15.32 -6.33 -23.08
C PHE A 215 -15.35 -5.51 -21.80
N SER A 216 -15.29 -6.19 -20.66
CA SER A 216 -15.15 -5.58 -19.32
C SER A 216 -13.77 -4.95 -19.10
N GLY A 217 -12.75 -5.36 -19.82
CA GLY A 217 -11.35 -5.08 -19.55
C GLY A 217 -10.73 -6.03 -18.51
N SER A 218 -11.50 -6.99 -17.99
CA SER A 218 -11.00 -7.98 -17.03
C SER A 218 -10.50 -9.23 -17.74
N ILE A 219 -9.25 -9.62 -17.45
CA ILE A 219 -8.59 -10.78 -18.02
C ILE A 219 -7.84 -11.51 -16.91
N PHE A 220 -7.99 -12.82 -16.86
CA PHE A 220 -7.22 -13.73 -16.02
C PHE A 220 -6.46 -14.69 -16.91
N SER A 221 -5.13 -14.73 -16.80
CA SER A 221 -4.29 -15.57 -17.64
C SER A 221 -3.36 -16.45 -16.79
N GLN A 222 -3.36 -17.73 -17.09
CA GLN A 222 -2.42 -18.72 -16.53
C GLN A 222 -1.18 -18.92 -17.42
N SER A 223 -1.19 -18.40 -18.63
CA SER A 223 -0.13 -18.63 -19.63
C SER A 223 0.71 -17.39 -19.94
N GLY A 224 0.17 -16.19 -19.75
CA GLY A 224 0.84 -14.94 -20.08
C GLY A 224 1.73 -14.37 -18.98
N LEU A 225 2.50 -13.33 -19.33
CA LEU A 225 3.28 -12.58 -18.34
C LEU A 225 2.36 -11.79 -17.40
N ALA A 226 1.31 -11.15 -17.93
CA ALA A 226 0.27 -10.51 -17.16
C ALA A 226 -0.77 -11.56 -16.73
N THR A 227 -0.88 -11.80 -15.43
CA THR A 227 -1.78 -12.80 -14.85
C THR A 227 -3.19 -12.27 -14.62
N GLU A 228 -3.29 -10.99 -14.32
CA GLU A 228 -4.54 -10.30 -14.07
C GLU A 228 -4.51 -8.93 -14.72
N ILE A 229 -5.57 -8.58 -15.42
CA ILE A 229 -5.74 -7.28 -16.08
C ILE A 229 -7.15 -6.78 -15.79
N TYR A 230 -7.30 -5.46 -15.60
CA TYR A 230 -8.56 -4.81 -15.26
C TYR A 230 -8.70 -3.47 -15.99
N ASP A 231 -9.93 -3.09 -16.30
CA ASP A 231 -10.25 -1.70 -16.63
C ASP A 231 -9.79 -0.78 -15.49
N HIS A 232 -9.16 0.31 -15.86
CA HIS A 232 -8.74 1.32 -14.91
C HIS A 232 -9.10 2.73 -15.37
N SER A 233 -10.26 2.87 -16.03
CA SER A 233 -10.83 4.16 -16.40
C SER A 233 -11.12 5.00 -15.15
N ASN A 234 -11.04 6.34 -15.25
CA ASN A 234 -11.40 7.23 -14.16
C ASN A 234 -12.91 7.26 -13.90
N TYR A 235 -13.32 7.89 -12.80
CA TYR A 235 -14.72 8.00 -12.40
C TYR A 235 -15.60 8.64 -13.48
N GLU A 236 -15.11 9.71 -14.12
CA GLU A 236 -15.82 10.46 -15.14
C GLU A 236 -15.91 9.72 -16.50
N ASN A 237 -15.25 8.56 -16.61
CA ASN A 237 -15.14 7.77 -17.84
C ASN A 237 -14.63 8.59 -19.03
N THR A 238 -13.65 9.43 -18.80
CA THR A 238 -13.02 10.32 -19.79
C THR A 238 -11.53 10.05 -19.99
N LYS A 239 -10.92 9.27 -19.06
CA LYS A 239 -9.52 8.89 -19.06
C LYS A 239 -9.44 7.37 -18.90
N PHE A 240 -8.66 6.71 -19.74
CA PHE A 240 -8.74 5.27 -19.91
C PHE A 240 -7.38 4.61 -19.75
N SER A 241 -7.33 3.57 -18.95
CA SER A 241 -6.17 2.69 -18.85
C SER A 241 -6.59 1.25 -18.59
N LEU A 242 -5.71 0.33 -18.92
CA LEU A 242 -5.71 -1.04 -18.44
C LEU A 242 -4.61 -1.17 -17.41
N LYS A 243 -4.87 -1.90 -16.34
CA LYS A 243 -3.95 -2.14 -15.24
C LYS A 243 -3.89 -3.62 -14.93
N GLY A 244 -2.74 -4.10 -14.46
CA GLY A 244 -2.65 -5.50 -14.07
C GLY A 244 -1.44 -5.85 -13.23
N PHE A 245 -1.31 -7.16 -13.02
CA PHE A 245 -0.21 -7.78 -12.30
C PHE A 245 0.58 -8.68 -13.23
N LEU A 246 1.90 -8.68 -13.07
CA LEU A 246 2.78 -9.60 -13.77
C LEU A 246 3.19 -10.73 -12.82
N ASN A 247 3.40 -11.92 -13.38
CA ASN A 247 3.90 -13.05 -12.62
C ASN A 247 5.39 -12.89 -12.24
N GLY A 248 5.90 -13.78 -11.39
CA GLY A 248 7.27 -13.71 -10.87
C GLY A 248 8.37 -13.74 -11.93
N SER A 249 8.11 -14.24 -13.15
CA SER A 249 9.11 -14.24 -14.23
C SER A 249 9.44 -12.81 -14.73
N ALA A 250 8.60 -11.83 -14.42
CA ALA A 250 8.79 -10.42 -14.75
C ALA A 250 10.11 -9.85 -14.21
N TYR A 251 10.63 -10.41 -13.12
CA TYR A 251 11.92 -10.02 -12.55
C TYR A 251 13.13 -10.27 -13.47
N HIS A 252 13.01 -11.23 -14.37
CA HIS A 252 14.08 -11.60 -15.31
C HIS A 252 14.12 -10.70 -16.54
N TYR A 253 13.15 -9.79 -16.70
CA TYR A 253 13.03 -8.91 -17.85
C TYR A 253 13.32 -7.46 -17.48
N THR A 254 13.92 -6.73 -18.41
CA THR A 254 13.99 -5.26 -18.36
C THR A 254 12.58 -4.65 -18.49
N GLN A 255 12.41 -3.39 -18.13
CA GLN A 255 11.14 -2.70 -18.32
C GLN A 255 10.69 -2.69 -19.80
N ALA A 256 11.64 -2.55 -20.74
CA ALA A 256 11.35 -2.57 -22.16
C ALA A 256 10.80 -3.95 -22.60
N GLU A 257 11.41 -5.03 -22.14
CA GLU A 257 10.95 -6.39 -22.45
C GLU A 257 9.60 -6.71 -21.79
N ARG A 258 9.37 -6.26 -20.53
CA ARG A 258 8.07 -6.40 -19.90
C ARG A 258 6.98 -5.68 -20.66
N LYS A 259 7.25 -4.43 -21.08
CA LYS A 259 6.34 -3.65 -21.93
C LYS A 259 6.01 -4.40 -23.22
N GLU A 260 7.02 -4.88 -23.97
CA GLU A 260 6.82 -5.60 -25.22
C GLU A 260 5.92 -6.82 -25.03
N LYS A 261 6.22 -7.64 -24.01
CA LYS A 261 5.44 -8.84 -23.68
C LYS A 261 4.00 -8.54 -23.28
N VAL A 262 3.78 -7.50 -22.46
CA VAL A 262 2.43 -7.08 -22.04
C VAL A 262 1.63 -6.56 -23.24
N ILE A 263 2.22 -5.72 -24.09
CA ILE A 263 1.54 -5.20 -25.27
C ILE A 263 1.22 -6.32 -26.25
N ALA A 264 2.13 -7.28 -26.47
CA ALA A 264 1.87 -8.45 -27.32
C ALA A 264 0.74 -9.31 -26.75
N GLN A 265 0.70 -9.53 -25.42
CA GLN A 265 -0.36 -10.28 -24.75
C GLN A 265 -1.72 -9.54 -24.86
N LEU A 266 -1.77 -8.23 -24.63
CA LEU A 266 -2.98 -7.43 -24.79
C LEU A 266 -3.47 -7.44 -26.25
N LYS A 267 -2.55 -7.41 -27.21
CA LYS A 267 -2.87 -7.49 -28.66
C LYS A 267 -3.52 -8.84 -29.01
N HIS A 268 -3.08 -9.92 -28.40
CA HIS A 268 -3.72 -11.23 -28.56
C HIS A 268 -5.20 -11.22 -28.14
N TYR A 269 -5.56 -10.44 -27.11
CA TYR A 269 -6.94 -10.36 -26.62
C TYR A 269 -7.80 -9.33 -27.36
N PHE A 270 -7.23 -8.17 -27.69
CA PHE A 270 -8.00 -7.01 -28.12
C PHE A 270 -7.63 -6.51 -29.54
N GLY A 271 -6.67 -7.15 -30.23
CA GLY A 271 -6.25 -6.77 -31.57
C GLY A 271 -5.35 -5.53 -31.60
N ASP A 272 -5.23 -4.94 -32.81
CA ASP A 272 -4.23 -3.90 -33.10
C ASP A 272 -4.46 -2.55 -32.41
N GLU A 273 -5.66 -2.27 -31.91
CA GLU A 273 -5.94 -1.03 -31.16
C GLU A 273 -5.05 -0.87 -29.93
N VAL A 274 -4.57 -1.98 -29.34
CA VAL A 274 -3.65 -2.01 -28.21
C VAL A 274 -2.33 -1.28 -28.50
N GLU A 275 -1.85 -1.28 -29.73
CA GLU A 275 -0.59 -0.63 -30.11
C GLU A 275 -0.67 0.90 -30.09
N LYS A 276 -1.88 1.48 -30.02
CA LYS A 276 -2.13 2.93 -29.96
C LYS A 276 -2.11 3.49 -28.53
N PHE A 277 -1.32 2.86 -27.64
CA PHE A 277 -1.20 3.34 -26.26
C PHE A 277 -0.41 4.66 -26.17
N GLU A 278 -0.72 5.46 -25.18
CA GLU A 278 -0.05 6.74 -24.90
C GLU A 278 1.22 6.56 -24.05
N ILE A 279 1.12 5.74 -23.01
CA ILE A 279 2.22 5.42 -22.11
C ILE A 279 2.01 4.04 -21.47
N TYR A 280 3.12 3.37 -21.21
CA TYR A 280 3.22 2.17 -20.39
C TYR A 280 4.10 2.46 -19.19
N ASN A 281 3.65 2.06 -18.00
CA ASN A 281 4.45 2.09 -16.79
C ASN A 281 4.35 0.74 -16.08
N ASP A 282 5.41 0.34 -15.42
CA ASP A 282 5.40 -0.78 -14.48
C ASP A 282 6.24 -0.47 -13.25
N LYS A 283 5.97 -1.18 -12.17
CA LYS A 283 6.68 -1.06 -10.90
C LYS A 283 6.85 -2.43 -10.25
N ILE A 284 8.08 -2.71 -9.87
CA ILE A 284 8.45 -3.84 -9.01
C ILE A 284 8.51 -3.34 -7.55
N TRP A 285 7.78 -4.02 -6.67
CA TRP A 285 7.74 -3.70 -5.24
C TRP A 285 8.80 -4.53 -4.47
N ASP A 286 10.08 -4.24 -4.70
CA ASP A 286 11.24 -4.98 -4.16
C ASP A 286 12.26 -4.11 -3.41
N ASN A 287 11.92 -2.85 -3.12
CA ASN A 287 12.85 -1.94 -2.49
C ASN A 287 13.13 -2.29 -1.01
N LYS A 288 14.26 -1.80 -0.48
CA LYS A 288 14.74 -2.05 0.89
C LYS A 288 13.79 -1.63 2.02
N TYR A 289 12.76 -0.84 1.72
CA TYR A 289 11.74 -0.39 2.69
C TYR A 289 10.48 -1.25 2.68
N ILE A 290 10.41 -2.21 1.78
CA ILE A 290 9.31 -3.17 1.65
C ILE A 290 9.80 -4.58 1.98
N GLN A 291 11.01 -4.91 1.52
CA GLN A 291 11.59 -6.24 1.64
C GLN A 291 13.09 -6.16 1.97
N PRO A 292 13.55 -6.80 3.05
CA PRO A 292 14.98 -7.01 3.27
C PRO A 292 15.59 -7.88 2.17
N LYS A 293 16.88 -7.69 1.87
CA LYS A 293 17.59 -8.46 0.82
C LYS A 293 17.64 -9.98 1.07
N GLU A 294 17.58 -10.40 2.33
CA GLU A 294 17.53 -11.81 2.71
C GLU A 294 16.07 -12.25 2.76
N ASP A 295 15.57 -12.85 1.69
CA ASP A 295 14.16 -13.22 1.61
C ASP A 295 13.96 -14.73 1.76
N ILE A 296 13.31 -15.08 2.87
CA ILE A 296 12.69 -16.39 3.03
C ILE A 296 11.30 -16.27 2.40
N PHE A 297 10.99 -17.14 1.44
CA PHE A 297 9.63 -17.23 0.92
C PHE A 297 8.67 -17.57 2.05
N LEU A 298 7.74 -16.67 2.32
CA LEU A 298 6.70 -16.83 3.34
C LEU A 298 5.34 -16.96 2.66
N PRO A 299 4.46 -17.84 3.15
CA PRO A 299 3.08 -17.88 2.66
C PRO A 299 2.40 -16.52 2.83
N PRO A 300 1.43 -16.16 1.97
CA PRO A 300 0.64 -14.96 2.13
C PRO A 300 0.04 -14.86 3.53
N HIS A 301 0.07 -13.66 4.11
CA HIS A 301 -0.44 -13.34 5.46
C HIS A 301 0.22 -14.10 6.63
N PHE A 302 1.35 -14.77 6.41
CA PHE A 302 2.03 -15.50 7.48
C PHE A 302 2.41 -14.55 8.63
N ASN A 303 1.99 -14.85 9.87
CA ASN A 303 2.11 -14.04 11.08
C ASN A 303 1.48 -12.63 11.03
N ASN A 304 0.72 -12.31 10.00
CA ASN A 304 -0.03 -11.06 10.02
C ASN A 304 -1.11 -11.11 11.11
N GLY A 305 -1.31 -9.99 11.81
CA GLY A 305 -2.28 -9.90 12.89
C GLY A 305 -1.94 -10.71 14.15
N HIS A 306 -0.69 -11.13 14.31
CA HIS A 306 -0.28 -11.88 15.50
C HIS A 306 -0.43 -11.02 16.76
N ALA A 307 -0.94 -11.61 17.87
CA ALA A 307 -1.27 -10.93 19.11
C ALA A 307 -0.11 -10.11 19.71
N VAL A 308 1.15 -10.49 19.46
CA VAL A 308 2.32 -9.72 19.92
C VAL A 308 2.32 -8.27 19.45
N TYR A 309 1.62 -7.94 18.36
CA TYR A 309 1.54 -6.56 17.88
C TYR A 309 0.53 -5.71 18.65
N GLU A 310 -0.33 -6.33 19.45
CA GLU A 310 -1.25 -5.63 20.35
C GLU A 310 -0.57 -5.20 21.66
N ASP A 311 0.60 -5.74 22.00
CA ASP A 311 1.34 -5.39 23.18
C ASP A 311 2.07 -4.04 23.02
N SER A 312 2.64 -3.58 24.12
CA SER A 312 3.60 -2.47 24.17
C SER A 312 4.94 -2.96 24.71
N TYR A 313 6.00 -2.37 24.23
CA TYR A 313 7.38 -2.74 24.53
C TYR A 313 8.13 -1.56 25.15
N MET A 314 9.38 -1.76 25.59
CA MET A 314 10.19 -0.70 26.18
C MET A 314 9.40 0.04 27.29
N ASN A 315 9.08 -0.70 28.36
CA ASN A 315 8.31 -0.19 29.51
C ASN A 315 6.99 0.52 29.12
N GLY A 316 6.32 0.06 28.04
CA GLY A 316 5.07 0.65 27.59
C GLY A 316 5.24 1.93 26.76
N ASN A 317 6.44 2.14 26.19
CA ASN A 317 6.75 3.32 25.39
C ASN A 317 6.84 3.06 23.89
N LEU A 318 6.93 1.79 23.45
CA LEU A 318 7.01 1.38 22.05
C LEU A 318 5.76 0.61 21.62
N PHE A 319 5.19 1.00 20.46
CA PHE A 319 4.00 0.41 19.85
C PHE A 319 4.23 0.14 18.36
N PHE A 320 3.45 -0.78 17.80
CA PHE A 320 3.48 -1.11 16.39
C PHE A 320 2.13 -0.80 15.74
N THR A 321 2.15 -0.29 14.51
CA THR A 321 0.97 -0.12 13.66
C THR A 321 1.32 -0.44 12.22
N GLY A 322 0.36 -0.97 11.48
CA GLY A 322 0.55 -1.36 10.10
C GLY A 322 -0.52 -2.34 9.66
N THR A 323 -0.64 -2.55 8.36
CA THR A 323 -1.60 -3.55 7.88
C THR A 323 -1.23 -4.96 8.33
N GLU A 324 0.08 -5.26 8.47
CA GLU A 324 0.57 -6.54 8.96
C GLU A 324 0.31 -6.75 10.46
N THR A 325 0.06 -5.68 11.22
CA THR A 325 -0.21 -5.77 12.66
C THR A 325 -1.70 -5.82 12.99
N SER A 326 -2.57 -5.68 11.98
CA SER A 326 -4.01 -5.78 12.15
C SER A 326 -4.46 -7.23 12.18
N ASN A 327 -5.30 -7.59 13.14
CA ASN A 327 -5.88 -8.93 13.28
C ASN A 327 -7.02 -9.19 12.27
N THR A 328 -7.51 -8.15 11.60
CA THR A 328 -8.51 -8.23 10.54
C THR A 328 -8.07 -7.42 9.34
N PHE A 329 -8.43 -7.83 8.14
CA PHE A 329 -8.06 -7.18 6.88
C PHE A 329 -6.57 -6.89 6.72
N SER A 330 -5.71 -7.76 7.27
CA SER A 330 -4.27 -7.64 7.10
C SER A 330 -3.90 -7.67 5.60
N GLY A 331 -2.95 -6.83 5.18
CA GLY A 331 -2.59 -6.65 3.77
C GLY A 331 -3.42 -5.59 3.04
N TYR A 332 -4.58 -5.19 3.56
CA TYR A 332 -5.46 -4.17 2.97
C TYR A 332 -5.26 -2.79 3.60
N MET A 333 -5.76 -1.74 2.93
CA MET A 333 -5.83 -0.38 3.48
C MET A 333 -6.67 -0.33 4.75
N GLU A 334 -7.75 -1.11 4.80
CA GLU A 334 -8.61 -1.25 5.97
C GLU A 334 -7.83 -1.69 7.20
N GLY A 335 -7.02 -2.75 7.09
CA GLY A 335 -6.18 -3.23 8.19
C GLY A 335 -5.19 -2.17 8.69
N ALA A 336 -4.65 -1.36 7.78
CA ALA A 336 -3.77 -0.25 8.15
C ALA A 336 -4.49 0.79 9.02
N ILE A 337 -5.75 1.11 8.71
CA ILE A 337 -6.57 2.08 9.43
C ILE A 337 -7.06 1.49 10.77
N ILE A 338 -7.50 0.23 10.79
CA ILE A 338 -7.90 -0.47 12.02
C ILE A 338 -6.75 -0.45 13.04
N SER A 339 -5.55 -0.85 12.61
CA SER A 339 -4.37 -0.86 13.48
C SER A 339 -4.03 0.55 13.99
N SER A 340 -4.06 1.56 13.11
CA SER A 340 -3.80 2.96 13.50
C SER A 340 -4.82 3.48 14.52
N ASN A 341 -6.10 3.19 14.34
CA ASN A 341 -7.16 3.58 15.26
C ASN A 341 -6.99 2.92 16.64
N SER A 342 -6.60 1.64 16.67
CA SER A 342 -6.34 0.91 17.92
C SER A 342 -5.18 1.54 18.69
N VAL A 343 -4.03 1.73 18.02
CA VAL A 343 -2.83 2.30 18.67
C VAL A 343 -3.08 3.73 19.12
N SER A 344 -3.71 4.57 18.30
CA SER A 344 -4.03 5.95 18.64
C SER A 344 -4.90 6.06 19.88
N LYS A 345 -5.97 5.25 20.00
CA LYS A 345 -6.85 5.21 21.18
C LYS A 345 -6.07 4.85 22.44
N ARG A 346 -5.14 3.89 22.34
CA ARG A 346 -4.30 3.48 23.49
C ARG A 346 -3.37 4.61 23.92
N ILE A 347 -2.68 5.28 22.97
CA ILE A 347 -1.79 6.41 23.23
C ILE A 347 -2.54 7.56 23.88
N VAL A 348 -3.70 7.94 23.30
CA VAL A 348 -4.55 9.00 23.87
C VAL A 348 -4.90 8.69 25.33
N LYS A 349 -5.37 7.46 25.62
CA LYS A 349 -5.71 7.05 26.97
C LYS A 349 -4.52 7.15 27.93
N ILE A 350 -3.33 6.73 27.50
CA ILE A 350 -2.11 6.76 28.34
C ILE A 350 -1.69 8.21 28.64
N LEU A 351 -1.69 9.08 27.60
CA LEU A 351 -1.22 10.46 27.76
C LEU A 351 -2.25 11.37 28.46
N SER A 352 -3.54 11.03 28.41
CA SER A 352 -4.59 11.76 29.16
C SER A 352 -4.69 11.36 30.64
N ALA A 353 -4.08 10.24 31.05
CA ALA A 353 -4.10 9.76 32.44
C ALA A 353 -2.90 10.30 33.27
N ASN A 354 -1.95 10.95 32.63
CA ASN A 354 -0.77 11.59 33.24
C ASN A 354 -0.88 13.11 33.15
#